data_4db5bae8999adef78f61d0f084d080c7
#
_entry.id   4db5bae8999adef78f61d0f084d080c7
#
_cell.length_a   1.000
_cell.length_b   1.000
_cell.length_c   1.000
_cell.angle_alpha   90.00
_cell.angle_beta   90.00
_cell.angle_gamma   90.00
#
_symmetry.space_group_name_H-M   'P 1'
#
loop_
_entity.id
_entity.type
_entity.pdbx_description
1 polymer ?
#
loop_
_entity_poly.entity_id
_entity_poly.type
_entity_poly.pdbx_seq_one_letter_code
_entity_poly.pdbx_strand_id
1 'polypeptide(L)'
;MIADSIKQAVILAGGKGTRLRPLTYDVPKPMAIVHDRTFLEYLIEMLRENGISEVVLLLGYLPEKIIQHFGDGSNYGIEIKYSVGKVTDKTGTRIKNAESMLDDTFLLMYCDNYWPLNLKKLLEFYIEHRTLASTTVYINKDSMGEYGAENNICVDDDGYVLKYDKCRKNNDLNGVDIGFFIISKNVLALMPDHNFSFEEEILPLLVDKRQLSGYQTEHRYYYISNLESLKQTEQFLQPQKVVFLDRDGVINQKASEDDYVKDWSEFHFLSGAIEALSLLTQEGYDIYVVTNQRGIARGIMREHDLKAIHDKLKEELEKHGAKIKQIYYCPHGRDRGCECRKPKPGLLFRAASEHNINLTKAIFIGDDERDLQAGNAAGCTTVLVTPEKNLLKIVDTLSRS
;
A
#
# COMPACT_ATOMS: atom_id res chain seq x y z
N MET A 1 20.02 -18.04 9.93
CA MET A 1 18.66 -17.78 10.49
C MET A 1 18.17 -16.51 9.82
N ILE A 2 17.06 -16.56 9.10
CA ILE A 2 16.42 -15.35 8.56
C ILE A 2 15.85 -14.62 9.78
N ALA A 3 16.16 -13.33 9.94
CA ALA A 3 15.69 -12.54 11.07
C ALA A 3 14.16 -12.47 11.10
N ASP A 4 13.55 -12.64 12.27
CA ASP A 4 12.10 -12.53 12.45
C ASP A 4 11.58 -11.09 12.18
N SER A 5 12.49 -10.12 11.97
CA SER A 5 12.17 -8.74 11.64
C SER A 5 13.36 -8.04 10.96
N ILE A 6 13.06 -7.21 9.96
CA ILE A 6 14.04 -6.28 9.37
C ILE A 6 13.99 -4.98 10.17
N LYS A 7 15.15 -4.45 10.56
CA LYS A 7 15.29 -3.22 11.34
C LYS A 7 15.92 -2.07 10.55
N GLN A 8 16.58 -2.39 9.45
CA GLN A 8 17.31 -1.43 8.62
C GLN A 8 16.63 -1.23 7.27
N ALA A 9 16.51 0.03 6.85
CA ALA A 9 16.17 0.40 5.48
C ALA A 9 17.33 1.16 4.83
N VAL A 10 17.50 0.95 3.53
CA VAL A 10 18.52 1.60 2.69
C VAL A 10 17.82 2.38 1.59
N ILE A 11 18.05 3.69 1.50
CA ILE A 11 17.36 4.55 0.55
C ILE A 11 18.34 5.11 -0.50
N LEU A 12 18.08 4.82 -1.75
CA LEU A 12 18.83 5.35 -2.90
C LEU A 12 18.43 6.80 -3.20
N ALA A 13 19.19 7.77 -2.71
CA ALA A 13 18.89 9.21 -2.76
C ALA A 13 20.01 10.06 -3.40
N GLY A 14 20.80 9.49 -4.29
CA GLY A 14 22.00 10.17 -4.86
C GLY A 14 21.79 10.84 -6.22
N GLY A 15 20.58 10.74 -6.82
CA GLY A 15 20.30 11.23 -8.17
C GLY A 15 20.02 12.74 -8.25
N LYS A 16 20.24 13.35 -9.46
CA LYS A 16 19.99 14.78 -9.71
C LYS A 16 18.53 15.19 -9.82
N GLY A 17 17.61 14.24 -10.02
CA GLY A 17 16.18 14.53 -10.15
C GLY A 17 15.79 15.44 -11.31
N THR A 18 16.47 15.34 -12.46
CA THR A 18 16.38 16.31 -13.58
C THR A 18 14.97 16.48 -14.16
N ARG A 19 14.12 15.44 -14.08
CA ARG A 19 12.71 15.49 -14.56
C ARG A 19 11.82 16.39 -13.70
N LEU A 20 12.21 16.68 -12.46
CA LEU A 20 11.46 17.54 -11.52
C LEU A 20 11.97 19.00 -11.51
N ARG A 21 12.88 19.37 -12.41
CA ARG A 21 13.32 20.76 -12.56
C ARG A 21 12.17 21.67 -12.94
N PRO A 22 12.10 22.95 -12.44
CA PRO A 22 13.21 23.66 -11.75
C PRO A 22 13.38 23.37 -10.26
N LEU A 23 12.45 22.64 -9.59
CA LEU A 23 12.49 22.42 -8.14
C LEU A 23 13.80 21.78 -7.65
N THR A 24 14.42 20.94 -8.49
CA THR A 24 15.63 20.19 -8.13
C THR A 24 16.95 20.84 -8.60
N TYR A 25 16.96 22.14 -8.88
CA TYR A 25 18.24 22.85 -9.09
C TYR A 25 19.02 23.01 -7.79
N ASP A 26 18.33 23.43 -6.73
CA ASP A 26 18.92 23.75 -5.43
C ASP A 26 18.52 22.81 -4.30
N VAL A 27 17.67 21.81 -4.58
CA VAL A 27 17.12 20.87 -3.61
C VAL A 27 17.21 19.45 -4.18
N PRO A 28 17.72 18.46 -3.44
CA PRO A 28 17.69 17.07 -3.87
C PRO A 28 16.24 16.58 -4.04
N LYS A 29 15.99 15.71 -5.02
CA LYS A 29 14.64 15.21 -5.33
C LYS A 29 13.82 14.76 -4.12
N PRO A 30 14.34 13.95 -3.16
CA PRO A 30 13.59 13.52 -1.99
C PRO A 30 13.27 14.64 -0.99
N MET A 31 13.87 15.82 -1.15
CA MET A 31 13.59 17.02 -0.35
C MET A 31 12.51 17.91 -1.00
N ALA A 32 11.88 17.49 -2.10
CA ALA A 32 10.73 18.18 -2.66
C ALA A 32 9.61 18.28 -1.60
N ILE A 33 9.04 19.49 -1.47
CA ILE A 33 7.99 19.75 -0.47
C ILE A 33 6.67 19.17 -0.96
N VAL A 34 6.01 18.45 -0.06
CA VAL A 34 4.66 17.90 -0.16
C VAL A 34 3.90 18.42 1.05
N HIS A 35 2.87 19.26 0.85
CA HIS A 35 2.26 20.08 1.90
C HIS A 35 3.30 20.95 2.61
N ASP A 36 3.60 20.68 3.86
CA ASP A 36 4.55 21.41 4.72
C ASP A 36 5.81 20.60 5.07
N ARG A 37 5.97 19.40 4.50
CA ARG A 37 7.03 18.45 4.81
C ARG A 37 7.80 18.04 3.55
N THR A 38 9.04 17.58 3.72
CA THR A 38 9.76 16.95 2.60
C THR A 38 9.22 15.57 2.28
N PHE A 39 9.29 15.14 1.03
CA PHE A 39 8.86 13.80 0.64
C PHE A 39 9.62 12.70 1.40
N LEU A 40 10.90 12.93 1.71
CA LEU A 40 11.70 11.98 2.48
C LEU A 40 11.19 11.80 3.93
N GLU A 41 10.59 12.84 4.54
CA GLU A 41 9.96 12.72 5.86
C GLU A 41 8.78 11.74 5.84
N TYR A 42 7.97 11.74 4.78
CA TYR A 42 6.89 10.75 4.61
C TYR A 42 7.43 9.33 4.47
N LEU A 43 8.56 9.15 3.77
CA LEU A 43 9.19 7.83 3.64
C LEU A 43 9.75 7.36 5.00
N ILE A 44 10.41 8.24 5.75
CA ILE A 44 10.96 7.93 7.07
C ILE A 44 9.83 7.59 8.06
N GLU A 45 8.74 8.35 8.05
CA GLU A 45 7.57 8.07 8.89
C GLU A 45 6.97 6.70 8.57
N MET A 46 6.75 6.40 7.28
CA MET A 46 6.27 5.09 6.83
C MET A 46 7.17 3.95 7.30
N LEU A 47 8.48 4.11 7.20
CA LEU A 47 9.46 3.12 7.65
C LEU A 47 9.40 2.91 9.17
N ARG A 48 9.38 3.98 9.95
CA ARG A 48 9.25 3.93 11.41
C ARG A 48 7.95 3.21 11.84
N GLU A 49 6.83 3.52 11.21
CA GLU A 49 5.54 2.87 11.48
C GLU A 49 5.55 1.36 11.17
N ASN A 50 6.41 0.94 10.25
CA ASN A 50 6.66 -0.47 9.93
C ASN A 50 7.74 -1.12 10.81
N GLY A 51 8.21 -0.44 11.85
CA GLY A 51 9.15 -0.99 12.83
C GLY A 51 10.62 -0.96 12.40
N ILE A 52 10.97 -0.20 11.35
CA ILE A 52 12.34 0.13 10.99
C ILE A 52 12.90 1.10 12.05
N SER A 53 14.07 0.83 12.53
CA SER A 53 14.77 1.65 13.55
C SER A 53 16.01 2.35 13.02
N GLU A 54 16.53 1.92 11.86
CA GLU A 54 17.72 2.50 11.23
C GLU A 54 17.49 2.72 9.73
N VAL A 55 17.94 3.88 9.22
CA VAL A 55 17.92 4.22 7.79
C VAL A 55 19.34 4.58 7.33
N VAL A 56 19.82 3.93 6.29
CA VAL A 56 21.06 4.30 5.58
C VAL A 56 20.69 5.05 4.30
N LEU A 57 21.03 6.34 4.23
CA LEU A 57 20.79 7.18 3.05
C LEU A 57 22.00 7.15 2.12
N LEU A 58 21.83 6.64 0.90
CA LEU A 58 22.86 6.58 -0.13
C LEU A 58 22.84 7.86 -0.98
N LEU A 59 23.67 8.83 -0.62
CA LEU A 59 23.63 10.19 -1.14
C LEU A 59 24.64 10.42 -2.28
N GLY A 60 24.41 11.51 -3.04
CA GLY A 60 25.32 11.93 -4.12
C GLY A 60 25.13 13.38 -4.52
N TYR A 61 23.95 13.79 -4.94
CA TYR A 61 23.63 15.17 -5.34
C TYR A 61 23.15 15.97 -4.13
N LEU A 62 23.80 17.11 -3.83
CA LEU A 62 23.51 18.02 -2.70
C LEU A 62 23.31 17.28 -1.36
N PRO A 63 24.25 16.41 -0.95
CA PRO A 63 24.07 15.59 0.26
C PRO A 63 23.98 16.43 1.53
N GLU A 64 24.65 17.60 1.58
CA GLU A 64 24.64 18.53 2.70
C GLU A 64 23.23 19.01 3.07
N LYS A 65 22.34 19.16 2.10
CA LYS A 65 20.95 19.57 2.33
C LYS A 65 20.16 18.53 3.11
N ILE A 66 20.36 17.25 2.78
CA ILE A 66 19.70 16.13 3.46
C ILE A 66 20.33 15.97 4.86
N ILE A 67 21.65 15.94 4.96
CA ILE A 67 22.36 15.76 6.23
C ILE A 67 22.01 16.87 7.23
N GLN A 68 21.99 18.13 6.77
CA GLN A 68 21.63 19.27 7.62
C GLN A 68 20.19 19.21 8.11
N HIS A 69 19.26 18.72 7.27
CA HIS A 69 17.83 18.66 7.61
C HIS A 69 17.51 17.53 8.60
N PHE A 70 18.06 16.35 8.37
CA PHE A 70 17.70 15.15 9.14
C PHE A 70 18.61 14.87 10.34
N GLY A 71 19.86 15.39 10.34
CA GLY A 71 20.83 15.14 11.40
C GLY A 71 21.11 13.65 11.61
N ASP A 72 21.05 13.19 12.84
CA ASP A 72 21.18 11.76 13.19
C ASP A 72 19.83 11.00 13.17
N GLY A 73 18.73 11.68 12.83
CA GLY A 73 17.38 11.10 12.76
C GLY A 73 16.63 11.10 14.09
N SER A 74 17.21 11.49 15.20
CA SER A 74 16.58 11.46 16.53
C SER A 74 15.27 12.25 16.60
N ASN A 75 15.19 13.39 15.90
CA ASN A 75 13.97 14.21 15.80
C ASN A 75 12.82 13.50 15.05
N TYR A 76 13.11 12.46 14.31
CA TYR A 76 12.15 11.66 13.55
C TYR A 76 11.87 10.30 14.20
N GLY A 77 12.52 10.01 15.35
CA GLY A 77 12.38 8.76 16.10
C GLY A 77 13.00 7.55 15.40
N ILE A 78 14.08 7.75 14.64
CA ILE A 78 14.81 6.71 13.90
C ILE A 78 16.29 7.11 13.82
N GLU A 79 17.19 6.14 13.75
CA GLU A 79 18.62 6.41 13.52
C GLU A 79 18.86 6.59 12.01
N ILE A 80 19.61 7.64 11.61
CA ILE A 80 19.95 7.90 10.21
C ILE A 80 21.47 7.92 10.03
N LYS A 81 21.96 7.06 9.14
CA LYS A 81 23.35 6.99 8.68
C LYS A 81 23.46 7.43 7.23
N TYR A 82 24.61 7.92 6.83
CA TYR A 82 24.86 8.46 5.51
C TYR A 82 26.06 7.80 4.83
N SER A 83 25.83 7.28 3.62
CA SER A 83 26.88 6.89 2.68
C SER A 83 26.91 7.90 1.54
N VAL A 84 27.95 8.74 1.49
CA VAL A 84 28.10 9.80 0.49
C VAL A 84 29.05 9.35 -0.60
N GLY A 85 28.52 9.17 -1.82
CA GLY A 85 29.28 8.82 -3.03
C GLY A 85 29.35 9.96 -4.03
N LYS A 86 29.95 9.70 -5.19
CA LYS A 86 30.01 10.66 -6.30
C LYS A 86 28.62 10.79 -6.93
N VAL A 87 28.32 11.96 -7.50
CA VAL A 87 27.07 12.18 -8.26
C VAL A 87 26.95 11.23 -9.45
N THR A 88 28.09 10.78 -10.01
CA THR A 88 28.19 9.86 -11.15
C THR A 88 28.03 8.39 -10.77
N ASP A 89 28.05 8.05 -9.49
CA ASP A 89 27.88 6.66 -9.06
C ASP A 89 26.48 6.20 -9.39
N LYS A 90 26.38 5.05 -10.05
CA LYS A 90 25.11 4.38 -10.33
C LYS A 90 24.58 3.66 -9.07
N THR A 91 23.35 3.20 -9.13
CA THR A 91 22.62 2.63 -8.00
C THR A 91 23.32 1.43 -7.34
N GLY A 92 23.83 0.48 -8.13
CA GLY A 92 24.55 -0.68 -7.60
C GLY A 92 25.86 -0.30 -6.92
N THR A 93 26.64 0.63 -7.51
CA THR A 93 27.88 1.14 -6.90
C THR A 93 27.61 1.79 -5.53
N ARG A 94 26.52 2.54 -5.40
CA ARG A 94 26.14 3.16 -4.10
C ARG A 94 25.86 2.12 -3.03
N ILE A 95 25.12 1.06 -3.39
CA ILE A 95 24.81 -0.05 -2.46
C ILE A 95 26.11 -0.74 -2.03
N LYS A 96 27.00 -1.06 -2.98
CA LYS A 96 28.28 -1.71 -2.71
C LYS A 96 29.17 -0.86 -1.80
N ASN A 97 29.25 0.45 -2.03
CA ASN A 97 30.04 1.38 -1.22
C ASN A 97 29.56 1.48 0.23
N ALA A 98 28.31 1.15 0.51
CA ALA A 98 27.74 1.15 1.84
C ALA A 98 27.86 -0.21 2.57
N GLU A 99 28.53 -1.22 2.00
CA GLU A 99 28.57 -2.61 2.50
C GLU A 99 28.84 -2.73 4.00
N SER A 100 29.75 -1.91 4.55
CA SER A 100 30.09 -1.94 5.98
C SER A 100 28.99 -1.43 6.91
N MET A 101 27.98 -0.76 6.34
CA MET A 101 26.82 -0.20 7.07
C MET A 101 25.58 -1.07 6.95
N LEU A 102 25.60 -2.13 6.12
CA LEU A 102 24.42 -2.93 5.79
C LEU A 102 24.30 -4.14 6.72
N ASP A 103 23.06 -4.36 7.19
CA ASP A 103 22.67 -5.58 7.89
C ASP A 103 22.65 -6.80 6.95
N ASP A 104 22.58 -8.01 7.50
CA ASP A 104 22.53 -9.25 6.72
C ASP A 104 21.29 -9.33 5.81
N THR A 105 20.20 -8.70 6.23
CA THR A 105 18.97 -8.54 5.46
C THR A 105 18.39 -7.16 5.72
N PHE A 106 18.10 -6.41 4.67
CA PHE A 106 17.61 -5.04 4.76
C PHE A 106 16.54 -4.75 3.72
N LEU A 107 15.74 -3.71 3.96
CA LEU A 107 14.81 -3.14 2.98
C LEU A 107 15.57 -2.11 2.13
N LEU A 108 15.69 -2.34 0.82
CA LEU A 108 16.21 -1.35 -0.13
C LEU A 108 15.03 -0.65 -0.82
N MET A 109 15.09 0.68 -0.97
CA MET A 109 14.06 1.43 -1.68
C MET A 109 14.62 2.66 -2.41
N TYR A 110 13.85 3.11 -3.42
CA TYR A 110 14.11 4.39 -4.08
C TYR A 110 13.49 5.54 -3.29
N CYS A 111 14.14 6.72 -3.36
CA CYS A 111 13.72 7.91 -2.62
C CYS A 111 12.58 8.69 -3.28
N ASP A 112 12.05 8.23 -4.38
CA ASP A 112 11.07 8.96 -5.19
C ASP A 112 9.73 8.24 -5.36
N ASN A 113 9.59 7.06 -4.76
CA ASN A 113 8.37 6.27 -4.74
C ASN A 113 7.82 6.16 -3.32
N TYR A 114 6.52 6.32 -3.18
CA TYR A 114 5.76 6.03 -1.98
C TYR A 114 4.78 4.90 -2.26
N TRP A 115 4.85 3.83 -1.50
CA TRP A 115 3.89 2.75 -1.51
C TRP A 115 3.46 2.46 -0.07
N PRO A 116 2.15 2.31 0.22
CA PRO A 116 1.69 1.96 1.55
C PRO A 116 2.28 0.62 2.00
N LEU A 117 3.44 0.69 2.63
CA LEU A 117 4.26 -0.47 2.98
C LEU A 117 3.57 -1.32 4.05
N ASN A 118 3.50 -2.62 3.81
CA ASN A 118 3.26 -3.63 4.83
C ASN A 118 4.49 -4.55 4.89
N LEU A 119 5.49 -4.11 5.67
CA LEU A 119 6.79 -4.79 5.75
C LEU A 119 6.65 -6.23 6.25
N LYS A 120 5.70 -6.49 7.17
CA LYS A 120 5.46 -7.83 7.70
C LYS A 120 5.10 -8.81 6.58
N LYS A 121 4.15 -8.45 5.71
CA LYS A 121 3.75 -9.31 4.57
C LYS A 121 4.84 -9.49 3.55
N LEU A 122 5.57 -8.42 3.25
CA LEU A 122 6.69 -8.49 2.32
C LEU A 122 7.80 -9.41 2.86
N LEU A 123 8.05 -9.38 4.17
CA LEU A 123 9.01 -10.26 4.82
C LEU A 123 8.53 -11.71 4.87
N GLU A 124 7.26 -11.97 5.19
CA GLU A 124 6.65 -13.30 5.14
C GLU A 124 6.80 -13.92 3.75
N PHE A 125 6.49 -13.16 2.69
CA PHE A 125 6.68 -13.58 1.30
C PHE A 125 8.15 -13.88 0.98
N TYR A 126 9.09 -13.01 1.38
CA TYR A 126 10.52 -13.21 1.16
C TYR A 126 11.04 -14.49 1.84
N ILE A 127 10.61 -14.74 3.09
CA ILE A 127 10.99 -15.94 3.86
C ILE A 127 10.48 -17.21 3.19
N GLU A 128 9.25 -17.17 2.69
CA GLU A 128 8.62 -18.32 1.99
C GLU A 128 9.38 -18.71 0.72
N HIS A 129 9.78 -17.72 -0.08
CA HIS A 129 10.45 -17.95 -1.37
C HIS A 129 11.95 -18.27 -1.26
N ARG A 130 12.59 -17.87 -0.15
CA ARG A 130 14.02 -18.14 0.14
C ARG A 130 14.97 -17.71 -0.98
N THR A 131 14.68 -16.61 -1.64
CA THR A 131 15.52 -16.00 -2.68
C THR A 131 16.52 -15.01 -2.06
N LEU A 132 17.56 -14.63 -2.82
CA LEU A 132 18.52 -13.60 -2.37
C LEU A 132 17.89 -12.20 -2.35
N ALA A 133 16.87 -11.97 -3.17
CA ALA A 133 16.13 -10.72 -3.18
C ALA A 133 14.63 -10.97 -3.48
N SER A 134 13.78 -10.11 -2.92
CA SER A 134 12.36 -10.03 -3.26
C SER A 134 12.03 -8.59 -3.62
N THR A 135 11.35 -8.36 -4.73
CA THR A 135 10.87 -7.02 -5.13
C THR A 135 9.36 -6.92 -4.96
N THR A 136 8.85 -5.69 -4.83
CA THR A 136 7.41 -5.41 -4.85
C THR A 136 6.97 -5.04 -6.25
N VAL A 137 5.93 -5.73 -6.74
CA VAL A 137 5.44 -5.60 -8.11
C VAL A 137 3.99 -5.12 -8.10
N TYR A 138 3.78 -3.93 -8.64
CA TYR A 138 2.43 -3.42 -8.87
C TYR A 138 1.81 -4.10 -10.09
N ILE A 139 0.62 -4.70 -9.89
CA ILE A 139 -0.16 -5.31 -10.97
C ILE A 139 -0.89 -4.21 -11.73
N ASN A 140 -0.25 -3.63 -12.70
CA ASN A 140 -0.63 -2.41 -13.42
C ASN A 140 -1.87 -2.56 -14.35
N LYS A 141 -2.94 -3.15 -13.84
CA LYS A 141 -4.21 -3.38 -14.60
C LYS A 141 -4.91 -2.08 -15.00
N ASP A 142 -4.75 -1.04 -14.20
CA ASP A 142 -5.36 0.28 -14.40
C ASP A 142 -4.51 1.24 -15.24
N SER A 143 -3.32 0.80 -15.67
CA SER A 143 -2.35 1.62 -16.41
C SER A 143 -1.93 2.90 -15.68
N MET A 144 -1.96 2.90 -14.34
CA MET A 144 -1.62 4.04 -13.49
C MET A 144 -0.17 4.02 -12.98
N GLY A 145 0.66 3.14 -13.49
CA GLY A 145 2.09 3.14 -13.24
C GLY A 145 2.80 4.40 -13.78
N GLU A 146 4.05 4.66 -13.35
CA GLU A 146 4.85 5.84 -13.75
C GLU A 146 4.96 6.00 -15.28
N TYR A 147 4.91 4.90 -16.02
CA TYR A 147 5.03 4.86 -17.49
C TYR A 147 3.71 4.39 -18.14
N GLY A 148 2.57 4.70 -17.50
CA GLY A 148 1.25 4.29 -18.01
C GLY A 148 1.10 2.76 -18.04
N ALA A 149 0.70 2.21 -19.18
CA ALA A 149 0.50 0.77 -19.36
C ALA A 149 1.81 -0.04 -19.49
N GLU A 150 2.97 0.61 -19.54
CA GLU A 150 4.26 -0.06 -19.75
C GLU A 150 4.74 -0.77 -18.48
N ASN A 151 4.85 -2.08 -18.55
CA ASN A 151 5.41 -2.93 -17.49
C ASN A 151 6.93 -3.12 -17.66
N ASN A 152 7.64 -3.55 -16.61
CA ASN A 152 9.08 -3.82 -16.67
C ASN A 152 9.50 -5.14 -16.03
N ILE A 153 8.54 -5.92 -15.53
CA ILE A 153 8.79 -7.19 -14.85
C ILE A 153 7.72 -8.22 -15.23
N CYS A 154 8.10 -9.49 -15.31
CA CYS A 154 7.20 -10.62 -15.44
C CYS A 154 7.37 -11.54 -14.22
N VAL A 155 6.28 -11.81 -13.51
CA VAL A 155 6.22 -12.72 -12.36
C VAL A 155 5.32 -13.89 -12.71
N ASP A 156 5.73 -15.10 -12.37
CA ASP A 156 4.90 -16.30 -12.54
C ASP A 156 3.87 -16.46 -11.41
N ASP A 157 3.02 -17.48 -11.54
CA ASP A 157 1.97 -17.78 -10.56
C ASP A 157 2.52 -18.23 -9.19
N ASP A 158 3.77 -18.72 -9.16
CA ASP A 158 4.48 -19.13 -7.95
C ASP A 158 5.24 -17.96 -7.29
N GLY A 159 5.19 -16.74 -7.84
CA GLY A 159 5.82 -15.55 -7.29
C GLY A 159 7.30 -15.38 -7.66
N TYR A 160 7.85 -16.16 -8.61
CA TYR A 160 9.22 -15.95 -9.08
C TYR A 160 9.26 -14.99 -10.27
N VAL A 161 10.28 -14.14 -10.31
CA VAL A 161 10.50 -13.25 -11.44
C VAL A 161 11.13 -14.02 -12.59
N LEU A 162 10.43 -14.06 -13.72
CA LEU A 162 10.88 -14.72 -14.96
C LEU A 162 11.67 -13.77 -15.87
N LYS A 163 11.38 -12.48 -15.80
CA LYS A 163 12.00 -11.45 -16.64
C LYS A 163 11.99 -10.08 -15.96
N TYR A 164 13.11 -9.38 -16.10
CA TYR A 164 13.23 -7.98 -15.73
C TYR A 164 13.75 -7.16 -16.93
N ASP A 165 13.03 -6.14 -17.35
CA ASP A 165 13.38 -5.29 -18.48
C ASP A 165 13.19 -3.82 -18.16
N LYS A 166 14.27 -3.16 -17.70
CA LYS A 166 14.25 -1.73 -17.39
C LYS A 166 13.83 -0.87 -18.58
N CYS A 167 14.12 -1.33 -19.80
CA CYS A 167 13.80 -0.61 -21.03
C CYS A 167 12.36 -0.79 -21.51
N ARG A 168 11.56 -1.70 -20.89
CA ARG A 168 10.13 -1.95 -21.16
C ARG A 168 9.83 -2.33 -22.62
N LYS A 169 10.75 -3.02 -23.29
CA LYS A 169 10.64 -3.39 -24.72
C LYS A 169 9.96 -4.74 -24.96
N ASN A 170 9.89 -5.58 -23.92
CA ASN A 170 9.27 -6.88 -24.02
C ASN A 170 7.75 -6.78 -23.85
N ASN A 171 6.99 -7.58 -24.61
CA ASN A 171 5.53 -7.58 -24.61
C ASN A 171 4.89 -8.52 -23.56
N ASP A 172 5.68 -9.42 -22.96
CA ASP A 172 5.26 -10.45 -22.02
C ASP A 172 5.52 -10.09 -20.54
N LEU A 173 5.51 -8.79 -20.26
CA LEU A 173 5.65 -8.25 -18.91
C LEU A 173 4.26 -8.03 -18.28
N ASN A 174 4.10 -8.39 -17.01
CA ASN A 174 2.79 -8.37 -16.33
C ASN A 174 2.70 -7.47 -15.11
N GLY A 175 3.76 -6.68 -14.81
CA GLY A 175 3.78 -5.76 -13.68
C GLY A 175 4.87 -4.71 -13.74
N VAL A 176 4.85 -3.83 -12.74
CA VAL A 176 5.83 -2.75 -12.55
C VAL A 176 6.59 -2.98 -11.25
N ASP A 177 7.90 -3.11 -11.33
CA ASP A 177 8.77 -3.00 -10.16
C ASP A 177 8.70 -1.57 -9.60
N ILE A 178 8.23 -1.44 -8.36
CA ILE A 178 8.01 -0.15 -7.71
C ILE A 178 9.14 0.28 -6.76
N GLY A 179 10.25 -0.49 -6.77
CA GLY A 179 11.47 -0.09 -6.09
C GLY A 179 11.47 -0.28 -4.57
N PHE A 180 10.76 -1.30 -4.07
CA PHE A 180 10.84 -1.77 -2.68
C PHE A 180 11.32 -3.21 -2.68
N PHE A 181 12.51 -3.44 -2.11
CA PHE A 181 13.16 -4.74 -2.14
C PHE A 181 13.54 -5.21 -0.73
N ILE A 182 13.34 -6.49 -0.43
CA ILE A 182 14.09 -7.13 0.66
C ILE A 182 15.31 -7.78 0.03
N ILE A 183 16.48 -7.46 0.54
CA ILE A 183 17.78 -7.87 0.01
C ILE A 183 18.57 -8.61 1.08
N SER A 184 19.05 -9.83 0.76
CA SER A 184 20.13 -10.46 1.51
C SER A 184 21.47 -9.82 1.18
N LYS A 185 22.29 -9.49 2.18
CA LYS A 185 23.65 -8.96 1.97
C LYS A 185 24.52 -9.85 1.06
N ASN A 186 24.19 -11.13 0.96
CA ASN A 186 24.88 -12.05 0.04
C ASN A 186 24.78 -11.64 -1.45
N VAL A 187 23.83 -10.77 -1.81
CA VAL A 187 23.75 -10.17 -3.16
C VAL A 187 25.00 -9.35 -3.49
N LEU A 188 25.67 -8.76 -2.49
CA LEU A 188 26.86 -7.93 -2.70
C LEU A 188 28.02 -8.74 -3.31
N ALA A 189 28.11 -10.04 -3.03
CA ALA A 189 29.11 -10.93 -3.63
C ALA A 189 28.96 -11.09 -5.17
N LEU A 190 27.79 -10.74 -5.72
CA LEU A 190 27.52 -10.74 -7.16
C LEU A 190 27.84 -9.38 -7.83
N MET A 191 28.17 -8.37 -7.04
CA MET A 191 28.34 -6.99 -7.51
C MET A 191 29.76 -6.77 -8.06
N PRO A 192 29.90 -6.23 -9.29
CA PRO A 192 31.21 -5.96 -9.90
C PRO A 192 31.94 -4.78 -9.21
N ASP A 193 33.22 -4.58 -9.58
CA ASP A 193 34.04 -3.48 -9.07
C ASP A 193 33.97 -2.18 -9.92
N HIS A 194 33.38 -2.24 -11.12
CA HIS A 194 33.17 -1.06 -11.94
C HIS A 194 31.91 -0.27 -11.48
N ASN A 195 31.68 0.90 -12.06
CA ASN A 195 30.47 1.70 -11.77
C ASN A 195 29.24 1.11 -12.51
N PHE A 196 28.31 0.51 -11.78
CA PHE A 196 27.20 -0.29 -12.32
C PHE A 196 25.83 0.08 -11.76
N SER A 197 24.79 -0.22 -12.54
CA SER A 197 23.38 -0.09 -12.15
C SER A 197 22.88 -1.38 -11.52
N PHE A 198 22.21 -1.28 -10.37
CA PHE A 198 21.56 -2.43 -9.72
C PHE A 198 20.49 -3.04 -10.62
N GLU A 199 19.69 -2.18 -11.27
CA GLU A 199 18.57 -2.58 -12.11
C GLU A 199 19.01 -3.18 -13.46
N GLU A 200 20.17 -2.74 -14.00
CA GLU A 200 20.64 -3.18 -15.32
C GLU A 200 21.51 -4.42 -15.25
N GLU A 201 22.23 -4.61 -14.14
CA GLU A 201 23.23 -5.67 -14.04
C GLU A 201 22.92 -6.72 -12.97
N ILE A 202 22.37 -6.31 -11.82
CA ILE A 202 22.14 -7.25 -10.70
C ILE A 202 20.78 -7.90 -10.77
N LEU A 203 19.69 -7.13 -11.01
CA LEU A 203 18.36 -7.72 -11.09
C LEU A 203 18.24 -8.78 -12.21
N PRO A 204 18.73 -8.55 -13.46
CA PRO A 204 18.74 -9.59 -14.47
C PRO A 204 19.56 -10.84 -14.07
N LEU A 205 20.73 -10.63 -13.43
CA LEU A 205 21.56 -11.72 -12.94
C LEU A 205 20.85 -12.57 -11.87
N LEU A 206 20.07 -11.93 -10.98
CA LEU A 206 19.25 -12.63 -9.98
C LEU A 206 18.10 -13.41 -10.63
N VAL A 207 17.48 -12.86 -11.69
CA VAL A 207 16.47 -13.57 -12.50
C VAL A 207 17.07 -14.82 -13.12
N ASP A 208 18.20 -14.72 -13.81
CA ASP A 208 18.89 -15.85 -14.47
C ASP A 208 19.24 -16.97 -13.46
N LYS A 209 19.54 -16.59 -12.22
CA LYS A 209 19.83 -17.52 -11.12
C LYS A 209 18.58 -18.02 -10.37
N ARG A 210 17.37 -17.58 -10.74
CA ARG A 210 16.13 -17.80 -9.97
C ARG A 210 16.26 -17.38 -8.50
N GLN A 211 16.92 -16.27 -8.25
CA GLN A 211 17.17 -15.68 -6.94
C GLN A 211 16.45 -14.34 -6.73
N LEU A 212 15.44 -14.05 -7.57
CA LEU A 212 14.53 -12.90 -7.43
C LEU A 212 13.09 -13.38 -7.39
N SER A 213 12.38 -13.02 -6.32
CA SER A 213 10.92 -13.21 -6.21
C SER A 213 10.20 -11.85 -6.30
N GLY A 214 8.92 -11.86 -6.65
CA GLY A 214 8.10 -10.67 -6.89
C GLY A 214 6.82 -10.68 -6.07
N TYR A 215 6.76 -9.92 -4.97
CA TYR A 215 5.55 -9.72 -4.19
C TYR A 215 4.57 -8.86 -4.98
N GLN A 216 3.50 -9.44 -5.48
CA GLN A 216 2.49 -8.75 -6.28
C GLN A 216 1.49 -7.98 -5.40
N THR A 217 1.17 -6.75 -5.78
CA THR A 217 0.19 -5.90 -5.12
C THR A 217 -0.70 -5.16 -6.12
N GLU A 218 -1.99 -5.02 -5.79
CA GLU A 218 -2.91 -4.13 -6.50
C GLU A 218 -3.00 -2.74 -5.82
N HIS A 219 -2.34 -2.56 -4.66
CA HIS A 219 -2.29 -1.24 -4.02
C HIS A 219 -1.39 -0.31 -4.83
N ARG A 220 -2.00 0.76 -5.36
CA ARG A 220 -1.30 1.76 -6.17
C ARG A 220 -0.14 2.38 -5.38
N TYR A 221 0.97 2.65 -6.07
CA TYR A 221 2.08 3.45 -5.58
C TYR A 221 2.04 4.86 -6.17
N TYR A 222 2.71 5.79 -5.52
CA TYR A 222 2.80 7.19 -5.92
C TYR A 222 4.27 7.59 -6.05
N TYR A 223 4.55 8.57 -6.89
CA TYR A 223 5.92 8.92 -7.21
C TYR A 223 6.06 10.41 -7.50
N ILE A 224 7.27 10.95 -7.36
CA ILE A 224 7.59 12.37 -7.56
C ILE A 224 8.52 12.57 -8.76
N SER A 225 8.18 12.06 -9.95
CA SER A 225 9.04 12.16 -11.14
C SER A 225 8.95 13.50 -11.87
N ASN A 226 7.79 14.14 -11.85
CA ASN A 226 7.50 15.43 -12.47
C ASN A 226 6.47 16.21 -11.63
N LEU A 227 6.11 17.44 -12.06
CA LEU A 227 5.18 18.29 -11.30
C LEU A 227 3.77 17.70 -11.19
N GLU A 228 3.31 16.98 -12.22
CA GLU A 228 1.99 16.34 -12.20
C GLU A 228 1.94 15.19 -11.20
N SER A 229 2.93 14.29 -11.26
CA SER A 229 3.02 13.17 -10.31
C SER A 229 3.26 13.66 -8.86
N LEU A 230 4.01 14.75 -8.67
CA LEU A 230 4.16 15.39 -7.37
C LEU A 230 2.80 15.83 -6.82
N LYS A 231 1.95 16.50 -7.63
CA LYS A 231 0.60 16.91 -7.23
C LYS A 231 -0.31 15.72 -6.91
N GLN A 232 -0.24 14.64 -7.67
CA GLN A 232 -1.00 13.41 -7.38
C GLN A 232 -0.55 12.78 -6.06
N THR A 233 0.77 12.75 -5.83
CA THR A 233 1.36 12.27 -4.57
C THR A 233 0.94 13.14 -3.39
N GLU A 234 0.92 14.46 -3.56
CA GLU A 234 0.43 15.40 -2.57
C GLU A 234 -1.04 15.14 -2.20
N GLN A 235 -1.91 14.92 -3.19
CA GLN A 235 -3.30 14.56 -2.95
C GLN A 235 -3.46 13.25 -2.17
N PHE A 236 -2.62 12.25 -2.47
CA PHE A 236 -2.65 10.96 -1.77
C PHE A 236 -2.16 11.06 -0.33
N LEU A 237 -1.12 11.87 -0.08
CA LEU A 237 -0.51 12.05 1.24
C LEU A 237 -1.28 13.02 2.15
N GLN A 238 -2.43 13.53 1.72
CA GLN A 238 -3.32 14.28 2.60
C GLN A 238 -3.77 13.41 3.77
N PRO A 239 -3.78 13.93 5.00
CA PRO A 239 -4.35 13.22 6.13
C PRO A 239 -5.81 12.86 5.85
N GLN A 240 -6.13 11.58 5.90
CA GLN A 240 -7.48 11.06 5.71
C GLN A 240 -7.84 10.15 6.88
N LYS A 241 -9.04 10.31 7.41
CA LYS A 241 -9.66 9.35 8.32
C LYS A 241 -10.62 8.50 7.51
N VAL A 242 -10.29 7.24 7.27
CA VAL A 242 -11.09 6.33 6.44
C VAL A 242 -11.52 5.11 7.23
N VAL A 243 -12.80 4.79 7.14
CA VAL A 243 -13.36 3.56 7.69
C VAL A 243 -14.14 2.80 6.62
N PHE A 244 -13.85 1.52 6.50
CA PHE A 244 -14.63 0.55 5.73
C PHE A 244 -15.51 -0.25 6.69
N LEU A 245 -16.76 -0.49 6.32
CA LEU A 245 -17.73 -1.25 7.11
C LEU A 245 -18.31 -2.38 6.24
N ASP A 246 -18.49 -3.58 6.81
CA ASP A 246 -19.47 -4.48 6.23
C ASP A 246 -20.88 -3.93 6.46
N ARG A 247 -21.84 -4.40 5.67
CA ARG A 247 -23.23 -3.98 5.80
C ARG A 247 -24.02 -4.89 6.74
N ASP A 248 -24.11 -6.15 6.36
CA ASP A 248 -24.96 -7.13 7.04
C ASP A 248 -24.28 -7.70 8.30
N GLY A 249 -24.77 -7.39 9.46
CA GLY A 249 -24.18 -7.74 10.77
C GLY A 249 -23.32 -6.63 11.39
N VAL A 250 -23.13 -5.51 10.67
CA VAL A 250 -22.45 -4.30 11.17
C VAL A 250 -23.39 -3.10 11.18
N ILE A 251 -24.05 -2.80 10.07
CA ILE A 251 -25.00 -1.70 9.94
C ILE A 251 -26.42 -2.18 10.16
N ASN A 252 -26.80 -3.29 9.51
CA ASN A 252 -28.13 -3.89 9.63
C ASN A 252 -28.07 -5.34 10.10
N GLN A 253 -29.21 -5.83 10.59
CA GLN A 253 -29.36 -7.23 10.97
C GLN A 253 -29.14 -8.13 9.75
N LYS A 254 -28.44 -9.24 9.95
CA LYS A 254 -28.33 -10.28 8.92
C LYS A 254 -29.69 -10.93 8.70
N ALA A 255 -29.99 -11.27 7.45
CA ALA A 255 -31.06 -12.20 7.16
C ALA A 255 -30.76 -13.58 7.76
N SER A 256 -31.75 -14.46 7.82
CA SER A 256 -31.56 -15.84 8.25
C SER A 256 -30.54 -16.58 7.37
N GLU A 257 -30.05 -17.71 7.85
CA GLU A 257 -29.05 -18.51 7.13
C GLU A 257 -29.56 -18.82 5.70
N ASP A 258 -28.70 -18.63 4.71
CA ASP A 258 -28.97 -18.76 3.27
C ASP A 258 -30.02 -17.80 2.67
N ASP A 259 -30.51 -16.80 3.39
CA ASP A 259 -31.36 -15.72 2.89
C ASP A 259 -30.59 -14.38 2.80
N TYR A 260 -31.27 -13.35 2.29
CA TYR A 260 -30.72 -12.02 2.04
C TYR A 260 -31.76 -10.96 2.35
N VAL A 261 -31.32 -9.75 2.68
CA VAL A 261 -32.17 -8.56 2.73
C VAL A 261 -32.53 -8.18 1.29
N LYS A 262 -33.76 -8.43 0.87
CA LYS A 262 -34.24 -8.34 -0.52
C LYS A 262 -34.88 -7.00 -0.86
N ASP A 263 -35.40 -6.33 0.15
CA ASP A 263 -36.01 -5.00 0.01
C ASP A 263 -35.87 -4.19 1.32
N TRP A 264 -36.29 -2.93 1.28
CA TRP A 264 -36.16 -2.01 2.41
C TRP A 264 -36.99 -2.41 3.64
N SER A 265 -38.08 -3.14 3.48
CA SER A 265 -38.91 -3.57 4.61
C SER A 265 -38.23 -4.63 5.48
N GLU A 266 -37.28 -5.37 4.88
CA GLU A 266 -36.44 -6.35 5.57
C GLU A 266 -35.15 -5.74 6.15
N PHE A 267 -34.86 -4.47 5.83
CA PHE A 267 -33.67 -3.79 6.30
C PHE A 267 -33.89 -3.19 7.70
N HIS A 268 -33.31 -3.79 8.72
CA HIS A 268 -33.40 -3.33 10.10
C HIS A 268 -32.03 -2.93 10.63
N PHE A 269 -31.87 -1.66 11.01
CA PHE A 269 -30.62 -1.20 11.62
C PHE A 269 -30.31 -1.98 12.90
N LEU A 270 -29.03 -2.27 13.11
CA LEU A 270 -28.54 -2.74 14.39
C LEU A 270 -28.57 -1.59 15.43
N SER A 271 -28.74 -1.96 16.70
CA SER A 271 -28.77 -0.99 17.80
C SER A 271 -27.45 -0.19 17.84
N GLY A 272 -27.56 1.13 17.84
CA GLY A 272 -26.41 2.05 17.86
C GLY A 272 -25.71 2.26 16.49
N ALA A 273 -26.17 1.60 15.41
CA ALA A 273 -25.51 1.72 14.12
C ALA A 273 -25.64 3.14 13.52
N ILE A 274 -26.81 3.75 13.58
CA ILE A 274 -27.04 5.12 13.10
C ILE A 274 -26.21 6.12 13.91
N GLU A 275 -26.19 5.99 15.23
CA GLU A 275 -25.40 6.84 16.13
C GLU A 275 -23.90 6.73 15.83
N ALA A 276 -23.40 5.50 15.64
CA ALA A 276 -22.00 5.26 15.29
C ALA A 276 -21.61 5.91 13.96
N LEU A 277 -22.46 5.77 12.92
CA LEU A 277 -22.21 6.38 11.61
C LEU A 277 -22.27 7.92 11.67
N SER A 278 -23.19 8.47 12.49
CA SER A 278 -23.26 9.91 12.72
C SER A 278 -22.00 10.42 13.42
N LEU A 279 -21.53 9.71 14.44
CA LEU A 279 -20.31 10.07 15.18
C LEU A 279 -19.07 9.99 14.27
N LEU A 280 -18.92 8.92 13.49
CA LEU A 280 -17.83 8.81 12.50
C LEU A 280 -17.85 9.99 11.52
N THR A 281 -19.03 10.40 11.04
CA THR A 281 -19.15 11.54 10.13
C THR A 281 -18.76 12.86 10.80
N GLN A 282 -19.17 13.08 12.06
CA GLN A 282 -18.79 14.25 12.85
C GLN A 282 -17.29 14.32 13.14
N GLU A 283 -16.66 13.16 13.37
CA GLU A 283 -15.20 13.04 13.57
C GLU A 283 -14.40 13.18 12.27
N GLY A 284 -15.07 13.38 11.13
CA GLY A 284 -14.45 13.58 9.83
C GLY A 284 -13.98 12.32 9.13
N TYR A 285 -14.53 11.16 9.49
CA TYR A 285 -14.26 9.93 8.76
C TYR A 285 -15.00 9.88 7.43
N ASP A 286 -14.29 9.50 6.38
CA ASP A 286 -14.88 9.05 5.12
C ASP A 286 -15.31 7.59 5.27
N ILE A 287 -16.63 7.36 5.19
CA ILE A 287 -17.25 6.05 5.43
C ILE A 287 -17.51 5.36 4.11
N TYR A 288 -16.99 4.16 3.94
CA TYR A 288 -17.21 3.27 2.80
C TYR A 288 -17.82 1.94 3.28
N VAL A 289 -18.73 1.39 2.48
CA VAL A 289 -19.32 0.07 2.77
C VAL A 289 -18.80 -0.95 1.77
N VAL A 290 -18.39 -2.12 2.26
CA VAL A 290 -17.86 -3.23 1.44
C VAL A 290 -18.59 -4.51 1.80
N THR A 291 -19.50 -4.97 0.93
CA THR A 291 -20.42 -6.07 1.25
C THR A 291 -20.49 -7.17 0.19
N ASN A 292 -20.70 -8.41 0.62
CA ASN A 292 -20.92 -9.57 -0.24
C ASN A 292 -22.41 -9.82 -0.48
N GLN A 293 -22.90 -9.58 -1.72
CA GLN A 293 -24.33 -9.69 -2.08
C GLN A 293 -24.58 -10.85 -3.05
N ARG A 294 -24.32 -12.08 -2.61
CA ARG A 294 -24.50 -13.31 -3.39
C ARG A 294 -25.97 -13.56 -3.83
N GLY A 295 -26.95 -12.95 -3.17
CA GLY A 295 -28.37 -13.06 -3.52
C GLY A 295 -28.63 -12.75 -5.00
N ILE A 296 -27.83 -11.86 -5.61
CA ILE A 296 -27.90 -11.53 -7.03
C ILE A 296 -27.50 -12.74 -7.89
N ALA A 297 -26.35 -13.37 -7.62
CA ALA A 297 -25.92 -14.57 -8.35
C ALA A 297 -26.88 -15.76 -8.20
N ARG A 298 -27.62 -15.83 -7.07
CA ARG A 298 -28.63 -16.86 -6.82
C ARG A 298 -30.01 -16.54 -7.43
N GLY A 299 -30.17 -15.37 -8.07
CA GLY A 299 -31.46 -14.93 -8.62
C GLY A 299 -32.54 -14.61 -7.55
N ILE A 300 -32.14 -14.46 -6.28
CA ILE A 300 -33.04 -14.13 -5.15
C ILE A 300 -33.43 -12.66 -5.19
N MET A 301 -32.52 -11.79 -5.66
CA MET A 301 -32.73 -10.36 -5.83
C MET A 301 -31.98 -9.88 -7.09
N ARG A 302 -32.40 -8.76 -7.68
CA ARG A 302 -31.72 -8.12 -8.83
C ARG A 302 -30.83 -6.99 -8.34
N GLU A 303 -29.86 -6.57 -9.16
CA GLU A 303 -29.01 -5.41 -8.81
C GLU A 303 -29.80 -4.12 -8.57
N HIS A 304 -30.89 -3.92 -9.28
CA HIS A 304 -31.77 -2.78 -9.08
C HIS A 304 -32.45 -2.80 -7.70
N ASP A 305 -32.80 -3.97 -7.17
CA ASP A 305 -33.41 -4.13 -5.84
C ASP A 305 -32.36 -3.78 -4.76
N LEU A 306 -31.12 -4.27 -4.92
CA LEU A 306 -30.00 -3.91 -4.05
C LEU A 306 -29.71 -2.41 -4.10
N LYS A 307 -29.71 -1.80 -5.30
CA LYS A 307 -29.50 -0.36 -5.45
C LYS A 307 -30.55 0.43 -4.69
N ALA A 308 -31.83 0.06 -4.78
CA ALA A 308 -32.92 0.71 -4.06
C ALA A 308 -32.74 0.64 -2.53
N ILE A 309 -32.25 -0.50 -1.99
CA ILE A 309 -31.90 -0.63 -0.57
C ILE A 309 -30.76 0.35 -0.22
N HIS A 310 -29.71 0.40 -1.03
CA HIS A 310 -28.56 1.25 -0.77
C HIS A 310 -28.89 2.75 -0.86
N ASP A 311 -29.74 3.15 -1.81
CA ASP A 311 -30.21 4.54 -1.94
C ASP A 311 -31.02 4.94 -0.69
N LYS A 312 -31.97 4.10 -0.26
CA LYS A 312 -32.73 4.35 0.98
C LYS A 312 -31.89 4.34 2.25
N LEU A 313 -30.87 3.47 2.32
CA LEU A 313 -29.90 3.47 3.42
C LEU A 313 -29.19 4.85 3.52
N LYS A 314 -28.73 5.39 2.41
CA LYS A 314 -28.10 6.70 2.38
C LYS A 314 -29.07 7.81 2.78
N GLU A 315 -30.29 7.80 2.22
CA GLU A 315 -31.33 8.78 2.56
C GLU A 315 -31.68 8.76 4.05
N GLU A 316 -31.80 7.57 4.66
CA GLU A 316 -32.12 7.45 6.08
C GLU A 316 -30.98 7.95 6.96
N LEU A 317 -29.74 7.61 6.63
CA LEU A 317 -28.56 8.07 7.36
C LEU A 317 -28.38 9.59 7.28
N GLU A 318 -28.64 10.20 6.13
CA GLU A 318 -28.53 11.66 5.94
C GLU A 318 -29.48 12.43 6.87
N LYS A 319 -30.68 11.89 7.18
CA LYS A 319 -31.62 12.49 8.15
C LYS A 319 -31.03 12.58 9.56
N HIS A 320 -30.05 11.69 9.85
CA HIS A 320 -29.38 11.61 11.15
C HIS A 320 -27.97 12.23 11.11
N GLY A 321 -27.61 12.95 10.04
CA GLY A 321 -26.30 13.60 9.90
C GLY A 321 -25.14 12.65 9.60
N ALA A 322 -25.44 11.39 9.21
CA ALA A 322 -24.45 10.42 8.82
C ALA A 322 -24.33 10.35 7.27
N LYS A 323 -23.11 10.17 6.77
CA LYS A 323 -22.86 10.15 5.32
C LYS A 323 -21.96 9.01 4.89
N ILE A 324 -22.47 8.12 4.05
CA ILE A 324 -21.69 7.10 3.36
C ILE A 324 -21.19 7.67 2.02
N LYS A 325 -19.89 7.69 1.81
CA LYS A 325 -19.26 8.13 0.54
C LYS A 325 -19.63 7.22 -0.61
N GLN A 326 -19.39 5.91 -0.44
CA GLN A 326 -19.66 4.92 -1.49
C GLN A 326 -19.96 3.54 -0.88
N ILE A 327 -20.76 2.75 -1.59
CA ILE A 327 -21.05 1.35 -1.25
C ILE A 327 -20.50 0.47 -2.37
N TYR A 328 -19.60 -0.43 -2.03
CA TYR A 328 -19.03 -1.44 -2.90
C TYR A 328 -19.63 -2.81 -2.58
N TYR A 329 -20.02 -3.56 -3.59
CA TYR A 329 -20.60 -4.88 -3.38
C TYR A 329 -20.07 -5.91 -4.38
N CYS A 330 -20.02 -7.16 -3.94
CA CYS A 330 -19.74 -8.31 -4.80
C CYS A 330 -21.03 -9.05 -5.10
N PRO A 331 -21.52 -9.08 -6.36
CA PRO A 331 -22.72 -9.80 -6.71
C PRO A 331 -22.51 -11.29 -6.98
N HIS A 332 -21.26 -11.79 -6.97
CA HIS A 332 -20.87 -13.08 -7.50
C HIS A 332 -21.11 -14.24 -6.53
N GLY A 333 -21.31 -15.46 -7.10
CA GLY A 333 -21.31 -16.73 -6.37
C GLY A 333 -19.92 -17.11 -5.84
N ARG A 334 -19.87 -18.11 -4.92
CA ARG A 334 -18.61 -18.59 -4.32
C ARG A 334 -17.70 -19.30 -5.34
N ASP A 335 -18.29 -19.92 -6.31
CA ASP A 335 -17.69 -20.75 -7.37
C ASP A 335 -17.07 -19.96 -8.53
N ARG A 336 -17.35 -18.65 -8.60
CA ARG A 336 -16.91 -17.82 -9.74
C ARG A 336 -15.44 -17.35 -9.64
N GLY A 337 -14.78 -17.52 -8.49
CA GLY A 337 -13.35 -17.19 -8.32
C GLY A 337 -13.02 -15.69 -8.49
N CYS A 338 -14.00 -14.77 -8.36
CA CYS A 338 -13.77 -13.34 -8.56
C CYS A 338 -12.86 -12.72 -7.48
N GLU A 339 -12.14 -11.66 -7.82
CA GLU A 339 -11.27 -10.92 -6.89
C GLU A 339 -12.04 -10.00 -5.93
N CYS A 340 -13.30 -9.64 -6.26
CA CYS A 340 -14.09 -8.68 -5.48
C CYS A 340 -14.78 -9.28 -4.24
N ARG A 341 -14.85 -10.63 -4.13
CA ARG A 341 -15.58 -11.27 -3.02
C ARG A 341 -14.68 -11.48 -1.79
N LYS A 342 -15.07 -10.92 -0.63
CA LYS A 342 -14.44 -11.22 0.66
C LYS A 342 -14.42 -12.74 0.91
N PRO A 343 -13.26 -13.38 1.25
CA PRO A 343 -12.09 -12.77 1.90
C PRO A 343 -11.05 -12.12 0.96
N LYS A 344 -11.27 -12.05 -0.36
CA LYS A 344 -10.36 -11.35 -1.25
C LYS A 344 -10.53 -9.83 -1.11
N PRO A 345 -9.42 -9.04 -1.22
CA PRO A 345 -9.41 -7.60 -0.95
C PRO A 345 -9.82 -6.71 -2.12
N GLY A 346 -10.23 -7.26 -3.26
CA GLY A 346 -10.37 -6.50 -4.52
C GLY A 346 -11.32 -5.31 -4.45
N LEU A 347 -12.40 -5.32 -3.62
CA LEU A 347 -13.23 -4.13 -3.43
C LEU A 347 -12.55 -3.03 -2.63
N LEU A 348 -11.65 -3.38 -1.70
CA LEU A 348 -10.85 -2.41 -0.94
C LEU A 348 -9.82 -1.74 -1.85
N PHE A 349 -9.13 -2.51 -2.70
CA PHE A 349 -8.20 -1.96 -3.69
C PHE A 349 -8.92 -1.07 -4.72
N ARG A 350 -10.12 -1.47 -5.15
CA ARG A 350 -10.95 -0.65 -6.03
C ARG A 350 -11.30 0.69 -5.37
N ALA A 351 -11.77 0.69 -4.13
CA ALA A 351 -12.07 1.91 -3.39
C ALA A 351 -10.81 2.78 -3.21
N ALA A 352 -9.67 2.17 -2.90
CA ALA A 352 -8.40 2.87 -2.75
C ALA A 352 -7.96 3.56 -4.04
N SER A 353 -8.11 2.90 -5.18
CA SER A 353 -7.79 3.48 -6.50
C SER A 353 -8.75 4.62 -6.88
N GLU A 354 -10.07 4.44 -6.67
CA GLU A 354 -11.08 5.45 -7.03
C GLU A 354 -11.04 6.71 -6.16
N HIS A 355 -10.58 6.59 -4.90
CA HIS A 355 -10.63 7.68 -3.91
C HIS A 355 -9.26 8.08 -3.33
N ASN A 356 -8.16 7.57 -3.88
CA ASN A 356 -6.80 7.81 -3.39
C ASN A 356 -6.63 7.48 -1.89
N ILE A 357 -7.15 6.32 -1.45
CA ILE A 357 -7.11 5.92 -0.04
C ILE A 357 -5.82 5.18 0.27
N ASN A 358 -5.13 5.58 1.34
CA ASN A 358 -4.07 4.79 1.95
C ASN A 358 -4.67 3.70 2.85
N LEU A 359 -4.74 2.46 2.35
CA LEU A 359 -5.34 1.34 3.07
C LEU A 359 -4.61 0.99 4.37
N THR A 360 -3.30 1.28 4.49
CA THR A 360 -2.55 1.04 5.73
C THR A 360 -2.92 2.01 6.86
N LYS A 361 -3.58 3.12 6.53
CA LYS A 361 -4.12 4.10 7.48
C LYS A 361 -5.64 3.93 7.69
N ALA A 362 -6.28 3.04 6.93
CA ALA A 362 -7.72 2.80 7.00
C ALA A 362 -8.07 1.69 8.00
N ILE A 363 -9.29 1.78 8.54
CA ILE A 363 -9.84 0.76 9.44
C ILE A 363 -10.92 -0.01 8.67
N PHE A 364 -10.95 -1.34 8.78
CA PHE A 364 -12.05 -2.14 8.28
C PHE A 364 -12.75 -2.85 9.45
N ILE A 365 -14.03 -2.53 9.64
CA ILE A 365 -14.88 -3.08 10.68
C ILE A 365 -15.87 -4.07 10.04
N GLY A 366 -15.80 -5.32 10.45
CA GLY A 366 -16.66 -6.41 9.97
C GLY A 366 -17.12 -7.32 11.09
N ASP A 367 -18.03 -8.24 10.82
CA ASP A 367 -18.57 -9.20 11.80
C ASP A 367 -18.26 -10.66 11.45
N ASP A 368 -17.46 -10.88 10.42
CA ASP A 368 -17.10 -12.21 9.92
C ASP A 368 -15.58 -12.29 9.68
N GLU A 369 -15.01 -13.49 9.87
CA GLU A 369 -13.60 -13.75 9.63
C GLU A 369 -13.15 -13.35 8.21
N ARG A 370 -14.03 -13.48 7.21
CA ARG A 370 -13.77 -13.08 5.83
C ARG A 370 -13.54 -11.57 5.68
N ASP A 371 -14.13 -10.75 6.55
CA ASP A 371 -13.93 -9.30 6.58
C ASP A 371 -12.53 -8.98 7.08
N LEU A 372 -12.13 -9.63 8.18
CA LEU A 372 -10.79 -9.49 8.74
C LEU A 372 -9.72 -9.95 7.75
N GLN A 373 -9.94 -11.10 7.09
CA GLN A 373 -9.02 -11.60 6.07
C GLN A 373 -8.91 -10.64 4.90
N ALA A 374 -10.02 -10.09 4.39
CA ALA A 374 -10.00 -9.10 3.31
C ALA A 374 -9.27 -7.81 3.72
N GLY A 375 -9.59 -7.27 4.89
CA GLY A 375 -8.96 -6.07 5.43
C GLY A 375 -7.46 -6.27 5.66
N ASN A 376 -7.08 -7.36 6.32
CA ASN A 376 -5.68 -7.71 6.51
C ASN A 376 -4.95 -7.92 5.18
N ALA A 377 -5.59 -8.57 4.18
CA ALA A 377 -5.02 -8.74 2.85
C ALA A 377 -4.80 -7.41 2.14
N ALA A 378 -5.64 -6.42 2.36
CA ALA A 378 -5.49 -5.07 1.84
C ALA A 378 -4.49 -4.19 2.64
N GLY A 379 -4.11 -4.60 3.85
CA GLY A 379 -3.23 -3.83 4.74
C GLY A 379 -3.96 -2.92 5.72
N CYS A 380 -5.29 -3.01 5.83
CA CYS A 380 -6.08 -2.23 6.79
C CYS A 380 -5.89 -2.73 8.23
N THR A 381 -6.08 -1.83 9.20
CA THR A 381 -6.37 -2.24 10.57
C THR A 381 -7.76 -2.85 10.61
N THR A 382 -7.91 -4.07 11.15
CA THR A 382 -9.21 -4.77 11.17
C THR A 382 -9.78 -4.85 12.56
N VAL A 383 -11.11 -4.69 12.68
CA VAL A 383 -11.84 -4.78 13.95
C VAL A 383 -13.06 -5.66 13.77
N LEU A 384 -13.21 -6.64 14.65
CA LEU A 384 -14.37 -7.54 14.66
C LEU A 384 -15.50 -6.97 15.52
N VAL A 385 -16.70 -6.90 14.94
CA VAL A 385 -17.95 -6.64 15.67
C VAL A 385 -18.40 -7.93 16.36
N THR A 386 -18.69 -7.85 17.65
CA THR A 386 -19.25 -8.95 18.45
C THR A 386 -20.48 -8.47 19.22
N PRO A 387 -21.31 -9.35 19.80
CA PRO A 387 -22.43 -8.93 20.64
C PRO A 387 -22.02 -8.01 21.80
N GLU A 388 -20.83 -8.21 22.37
CA GLU A 388 -20.27 -7.40 23.47
C GLU A 388 -19.64 -6.10 22.98
N LYS A 389 -19.15 -6.08 21.74
CA LYS A 389 -18.43 -4.97 21.10
C LYS A 389 -19.11 -4.59 19.78
N ASN A 390 -20.28 -3.95 19.88
CA ASN A 390 -21.03 -3.46 18.73
C ASN A 390 -20.32 -2.26 18.04
N LEU A 391 -20.83 -1.84 16.88
CA LEU A 391 -20.23 -0.74 16.09
C LEU A 391 -20.08 0.54 16.93
N LEU A 392 -21.09 0.94 17.72
CA LEU A 392 -21.02 2.16 18.52
C LEU A 392 -19.88 2.12 19.54
N LYS A 393 -19.72 1.02 20.27
CA LYS A 393 -18.60 0.86 21.23
C LYS A 393 -17.22 0.91 20.55
N ILE A 394 -17.12 0.38 19.33
CA ILE A 394 -15.89 0.46 18.55
C ILE A 394 -15.58 1.92 18.19
N VAL A 395 -16.59 2.64 17.68
CA VAL A 395 -16.45 4.04 17.29
C VAL A 395 -16.12 4.94 18.48
N ASP A 396 -16.78 4.75 19.63
CA ASP A 396 -16.45 5.47 20.88
C ASP A 396 -14.99 5.28 21.32
N THR A 397 -14.41 4.11 21.04
CA THR A 397 -13.00 3.85 21.34
C THR A 397 -12.09 4.60 20.37
N LEU A 398 -12.46 4.66 19.09
CA LEU A 398 -11.68 5.38 18.06
C LEU A 398 -11.68 6.91 18.28
N SER A 399 -12.80 7.45 18.78
CA SER A 399 -12.93 8.90 19.06
C SER A 399 -12.11 9.36 20.27
N ARG A 400 -11.65 8.44 21.12
CA ARG A 400 -10.84 8.75 22.32
C ARG A 400 -9.34 8.53 22.11
N SER A 401 -8.94 7.93 20.99
CA SER A 401 -7.55 7.64 20.65
C SER A 401 -6.96 8.70 19.72
#